data_2e85655f9ac0702c639fe38328fb221d
#
_entry.id   2e85655f9ac0702c639fe38328fb221d
#
_cell.length_a   1.000
_cell.length_b   1.000
_cell.length_c   1.000
_cell.angle_alpha   90.00
_cell.angle_beta   90.00
_cell.angle_gamma   90.00
#
_symmetry.space_group_name_H-M   'P 1'
#
loop_
_entity.id
_entity.type
_entity.pdbx_description
1 polymer ?
#
loop_
_entity_poly.entity_id
_entity_poly.type
_entity_poly.pdbx_seq_one_letter_code
_entity_poly.pdbx_strand_id
1 'polypeptide(L)'
;MLFHKLANVVLGSRAAIVRGLSDYHRWTNVKTLQQTVDPYTKIQIDCAYELKIVPYDLLDCPDSNLLKATVKADGDTDAFELKVSEKLITITNNPNSKGVQCILEIPIKADLEIHNNGNTAIADLYSDEIEIVGTGNIDTKNLRSTTVRLDSTAGNISCRGITLAQQVVALAAGKGSIFLDKLQGGTVSATTQAGNITVNACYSNQSSFQTQLGDMDLKSIHKDCTVTSAGGQNLVMNGFYGTLQANIGSRNITLQLSEIVGKSSIQAPSAELLQLNLAETVYETACITVNAPKVDLDASLDDKVPKRNAAGVTLGKAGTGNMLHVETNGSVTMQKMSWADSFSFISKMEH
;
A
#
# COMPACT_ATOMS: atom_id res chain seq x y z
N MET A 1 24.58 38.88 30.36
CA MET A 1 25.72 37.93 30.51
C MET A 1 25.64 36.97 29.34
N LEU A 2 26.57 37.13 28.42
CA LEU A 2 26.69 36.29 27.22
C LEU A 2 27.17 34.90 27.61
N PHE A 3 26.53 33.85 27.07
CA PHE A 3 27.18 32.54 26.94
C PHE A 3 27.17 32.13 25.44
N HIS A 4 28.32 32.34 24.84
CA HIS A 4 28.73 31.64 23.63
C HIS A 4 28.99 30.18 23.99
N LYS A 5 28.43 29.24 23.25
CA LYS A 5 28.93 27.86 23.21
C LYS A 5 29.31 27.47 21.79
N LEU A 6 30.59 27.18 21.70
CA LEU A 6 31.37 26.71 20.56
C LEU A 6 30.76 25.43 19.94
N ALA A 7 30.69 25.43 18.64
CA ALA A 7 30.46 24.22 17.85
C ALA A 7 31.75 23.38 17.81
N ASN A 8 31.68 22.16 18.32
CA ASN A 8 32.73 21.17 18.09
C ASN A 8 32.40 20.40 16.79
N VAL A 9 33.26 20.59 15.80
CA VAL A 9 33.34 19.78 14.61
C VAL A 9 34.05 18.47 14.95
N VAL A 10 33.34 17.35 14.91
CA VAL A 10 33.95 16.02 14.95
C VAL A 10 33.83 15.40 13.56
N LEU A 11 34.96 15.31 12.89
CA LEU A 11 35.18 14.50 11.70
C LEU A 11 35.33 13.04 12.12
N GLY A 12 34.40 12.19 11.75
CA GLY A 12 34.47 10.74 11.94
C GLY A 12 33.79 10.00 10.80
N SER A 13 34.61 9.54 9.85
CA SER A 13 34.20 8.72 8.72
C SER A 13 33.99 7.27 9.11
N ARG A 14 32.83 6.68 8.84
CA ARG A 14 32.71 5.28 8.43
C ARG A 14 31.55 5.12 7.45
N ALA A 15 31.90 4.85 6.20
CA ALA A 15 30.99 4.59 5.11
C ALA A 15 30.49 3.15 5.18
N ALA A 16 29.19 2.96 5.25
CA ALA A 16 28.54 1.71 4.89
C ALA A 16 28.18 1.74 3.41
N ILE A 17 28.71 0.78 2.66
CA ILE A 17 28.56 0.66 1.21
C ILE A 17 27.15 0.13 0.90
N VAL A 18 26.30 0.97 0.35
CA VAL A 18 25.11 0.53 -0.41
C VAL A 18 25.38 0.84 -1.87
N ARG A 19 25.69 -0.19 -2.66
CA ARG A 19 25.85 -0.08 -4.12
C ARG A 19 24.47 0.03 -4.77
N GLY A 20 24.14 1.20 -5.26
CA GLY A 20 23.15 1.47 -6.27
C GLY A 20 23.74 2.57 -7.16
N LEU A 21 23.97 2.25 -8.43
CA LEU A 21 24.44 3.20 -9.44
C LEU A 21 23.38 4.28 -9.62
N SER A 22 23.59 5.46 -9.08
CA SER A 22 22.90 6.68 -9.46
C SER A 22 23.93 7.80 -9.52
N ASP A 23 23.78 8.67 -10.49
CA ASP A 23 24.61 9.78 -10.84
C ASP A 23 25.21 10.50 -9.61
N TYR A 24 26.52 10.66 -9.59
CA TYR A 24 27.24 11.44 -8.59
C TYR A 24 26.89 12.93 -8.75
N HIS A 25 25.70 13.32 -8.28
CA HIS A 25 25.40 14.73 -8.12
C HIS A 25 26.20 15.26 -6.92
N ARG A 26 27.18 16.13 -7.17
CA ARG A 26 28.03 16.70 -6.13
C ARG A 26 27.37 17.96 -5.59
N TRP A 27 26.61 17.81 -4.49
CA TRP A 27 26.01 18.93 -3.79
C TRP A 27 27.04 20.02 -3.45
N THR A 28 26.70 21.28 -3.70
CA THR A 28 27.59 22.40 -3.44
C THR A 28 27.56 22.83 -1.99
N ASN A 29 26.43 22.70 -1.34
CA ASN A 29 26.23 23.08 0.06
C ASN A 29 25.56 21.96 0.87
N VAL A 30 26.04 21.77 2.11
CA VAL A 30 25.48 20.83 3.08
C VAL A 30 25.36 21.54 4.43
N LYS A 31 24.14 21.55 4.98
CA LYS A 31 23.86 22.10 6.31
C LYS A 31 23.31 20.99 7.21
N THR A 32 23.83 20.87 8.40
CA THR A 32 23.33 19.92 9.40
C THR A 32 22.84 20.68 10.61
N LEU A 33 21.61 20.41 11.02
CA LEU A 33 20.98 20.91 12.22
C LEU A 33 20.68 19.73 13.14
N GLN A 34 20.93 19.92 14.44
CA GLN A 34 20.67 18.88 15.42
C GLN A 34 20.02 19.50 16.66
N GLN A 35 18.97 18.84 17.16
CA GLN A 35 18.17 19.33 18.27
C GLN A 35 17.72 18.18 19.17
N THR A 36 17.80 18.37 20.48
CA THR A 36 17.17 17.48 21.45
C THR A 36 15.66 17.73 21.47
N VAL A 37 14.86 16.65 21.39
CA VAL A 37 13.41 16.71 21.29
C VAL A 37 12.77 15.64 22.19
N ASP A 38 11.46 15.70 22.41
CA ASP A 38 10.71 14.62 23.06
C ASP A 38 10.64 13.40 22.12
N PRO A 39 10.82 12.16 22.61
CA PRO A 39 10.69 10.95 21.81
C PRO A 39 9.32 10.76 21.14
N TYR A 40 8.27 11.35 21.68
CA TYR A 40 6.88 11.30 21.20
C TYR A 40 6.44 12.63 20.57
N THR A 41 7.38 13.41 20.06
CA THR A 41 7.06 14.71 19.46
C THR A 41 6.26 14.55 18.18
N LYS A 42 5.42 15.53 17.87
CA LYS A 42 4.80 15.65 16.53
C LYS A 42 5.68 16.52 15.64
N ILE A 43 6.02 16.02 14.47
CA ILE A 43 6.84 16.72 13.47
C ILE A 43 5.95 17.12 12.31
N GLN A 44 5.78 18.41 12.10
CA GLN A 44 5.10 18.98 10.94
C GLN A 44 6.11 19.46 9.92
N ILE A 45 5.95 19.02 8.68
CA ILE A 45 6.85 19.32 7.58
C ILE A 45 6.03 19.90 6.42
N ASP A 46 6.43 21.11 5.98
CA ASP A 46 5.89 21.73 4.78
C ASP A 46 7.04 22.06 3.82
N CYS A 47 7.11 21.33 2.72
CA CYS A 47 8.23 21.43 1.80
C CYS A 47 7.88 21.04 0.35
N ALA A 48 8.83 21.25 -0.56
CA ALA A 48 8.68 20.92 -1.99
C ALA A 48 9.96 20.33 -2.56
N TYR A 49 10.61 19.42 -1.84
CA TYR A 49 11.89 18.81 -2.23
C TYR A 49 11.92 17.32 -1.91
N GLU A 50 13.02 16.66 -2.27
CA GLU A 50 13.25 15.27 -1.92
C GLU A 50 13.46 15.12 -0.41
N LEU A 51 12.54 14.47 0.27
CA LEU A 51 12.52 14.26 1.71
C LEU A 51 12.71 12.78 2.03
N LYS A 52 13.71 12.48 2.86
CA LYS A 52 13.94 11.15 3.41
C LYS A 52 13.88 11.18 4.92
N ILE A 53 13.08 10.30 5.52
CA ILE A 53 12.91 10.22 6.98
C ILE A 53 13.25 8.80 7.45
N VAL A 54 14.12 8.71 8.42
CA VAL A 54 14.53 7.44 9.06
C VAL A 54 14.65 7.64 10.57
N PRO A 55 14.53 6.57 11.38
CA PRO A 55 14.81 6.69 12.81
C PRO A 55 16.28 7.00 13.04
N TYR A 56 16.57 7.77 14.06
CA TYR A 56 17.92 7.92 14.55
C TYR A 56 18.45 6.59 15.09
N ASP A 57 19.73 6.29 14.89
CA ASP A 57 20.33 5.04 15.38
C ASP A 57 20.31 5.00 16.92
N LEU A 58 19.64 4.00 17.48
CA LEU A 58 19.52 3.82 18.92
C LEU A 58 20.85 3.48 19.60
N LEU A 59 21.86 3.00 18.86
CA LEU A 59 23.20 2.79 19.39
C LEU A 59 23.91 4.12 19.64
N ASP A 60 23.66 5.13 18.82
CA ASP A 60 24.22 6.47 18.94
C ASP A 60 23.38 7.36 19.88
N CYS A 61 22.07 7.10 20.01
CA CYS A 61 21.14 7.84 20.86
C CYS A 61 20.14 6.90 21.54
N PRO A 62 20.51 6.24 22.66
CA PRO A 62 19.65 5.30 23.36
C PRO A 62 18.33 5.90 23.87
N ASP A 63 18.33 7.18 24.24
CA ASP A 63 17.16 7.90 24.75
C ASP A 63 16.15 8.23 23.62
N SER A 64 16.54 8.02 22.34
CA SER A 64 15.72 8.35 21.19
C SER A 64 15.12 9.77 21.22
N ASN A 65 15.89 10.73 21.72
CA ASN A 65 15.46 12.11 21.97
C ASN A 65 16.17 13.12 21.06
N LEU A 66 16.65 12.68 19.90
CA LEU A 66 17.42 13.49 18.98
C LEU A 66 16.75 13.60 17.63
N LEU A 67 16.69 14.81 17.10
CA LEU A 67 16.36 15.10 15.72
C LEU A 67 17.59 15.66 15.02
N LYS A 68 17.94 15.10 13.86
CA LYS A 68 19.01 15.61 13.02
C LYS A 68 18.49 15.80 11.59
N ALA A 69 18.65 17.01 11.08
CA ALA A 69 18.31 17.36 9.71
C ALA A 69 19.58 17.62 8.91
N THR A 70 19.77 16.88 7.84
CA THR A 70 20.87 17.09 6.89
C THR A 70 20.29 17.59 5.57
N VAL A 71 20.50 18.85 5.24
CA VAL A 71 20.04 19.50 4.02
C VAL A 71 21.19 19.59 3.05
N LYS A 72 20.97 19.13 1.83
CA LYS A 72 21.91 19.20 0.70
C LYS A 72 21.27 20.02 -0.41
N ALA A 73 21.97 20.99 -0.95
CA ALA A 73 21.45 21.85 -2.01
C ALA A 73 22.54 22.27 -3.01
N ASP A 74 22.10 22.58 -4.23
CA ASP A 74 22.97 23.20 -5.27
C ASP A 74 23.00 24.73 -5.17
N GLY A 75 22.37 25.29 -4.15
CA GLY A 75 22.28 26.72 -3.88
C GLY A 75 22.32 27.00 -2.39
N ASP A 76 21.71 28.12 -2.00
CA ASP A 76 21.67 28.54 -0.62
C ASP A 76 20.84 27.60 0.27
N THR A 77 21.40 27.20 1.41
CA THR A 77 20.74 26.39 2.44
C THR A 77 20.08 27.23 3.53
N ASP A 78 20.20 28.55 3.50
CA ASP A 78 19.68 29.44 4.57
C ASP A 78 18.16 29.55 4.59
N ALA A 79 17.52 29.14 3.49
CA ALA A 79 16.06 29.09 3.38
C ALA A 79 15.39 27.93 4.17
N PHE A 80 16.18 27.08 4.80
CA PHE A 80 15.67 25.97 5.60
C PHE A 80 15.50 26.40 7.05
N GLU A 81 14.26 26.41 7.55
CA GLU A 81 13.94 26.75 8.93
C GLU A 81 13.48 25.53 9.70
N LEU A 82 14.09 25.34 10.88
CA LEU A 82 13.67 24.35 11.89
C LEU A 82 13.23 25.12 13.14
N LYS A 83 11.93 25.01 13.46
CA LYS A 83 11.35 25.59 14.67
C LYS A 83 10.94 24.48 15.61
N VAL A 84 11.43 24.50 16.82
CA VAL A 84 11.13 23.51 17.85
C VAL A 84 10.37 24.19 18.99
N SER A 85 9.18 23.70 19.30
CA SER A 85 8.43 23.98 20.51
C SER A 85 8.32 22.69 21.35
N GLU A 86 7.76 22.74 22.57
CA GLU A 86 7.79 21.62 23.53
C GLU A 86 7.35 20.26 22.97
N LYS A 87 6.33 20.24 22.07
CA LYS A 87 5.79 19.00 21.49
C LYS A 87 5.60 19.06 19.98
N LEU A 88 5.98 20.14 19.36
CA LEU A 88 5.77 20.38 17.93
C LEU A 88 7.07 20.88 17.29
N ILE A 89 7.50 20.18 16.25
CA ILE A 89 8.64 20.58 15.42
C ILE A 89 8.08 20.95 14.05
N THR A 90 8.38 22.15 13.61
CA THR A 90 7.96 22.63 12.28
C THR A 90 9.19 22.81 11.40
N ILE A 91 9.15 22.20 10.23
CA ILE A 91 10.21 22.30 9.23
C ILE A 91 9.60 22.91 7.98
N THR A 92 10.09 24.08 7.60
CA THR A 92 9.61 24.80 6.43
C THR A 92 10.76 25.11 5.48
N ASN A 93 10.44 25.26 4.20
CA ASN A 93 11.39 25.62 3.16
C ASN A 93 10.87 26.78 2.30
N ASN A 94 11.78 27.59 1.78
CA ASN A 94 11.45 28.58 0.77
C ASN A 94 11.14 27.87 -0.58
N PRO A 95 9.95 28.11 -1.18
CA PRO A 95 9.52 27.42 -2.40
C PRO A 95 10.39 27.66 -3.63
N ASN A 96 11.35 28.58 -3.57
CA ASN A 96 12.25 28.89 -4.69
C ASN A 96 13.53 28.04 -4.73
N SER A 97 13.76 27.14 -3.78
CA SER A 97 14.96 26.28 -3.73
C SER A 97 14.78 25.09 -4.69
N LYS A 98 15.54 25.06 -5.79
CA LYS A 98 15.64 23.92 -6.69
C LYS A 98 16.79 23.00 -6.26
N GLY A 99 16.63 21.69 -6.51
CA GLY A 99 17.70 20.71 -6.25
C GLY A 99 18.04 20.61 -4.76
N VAL A 100 17.03 20.49 -3.90
CA VAL A 100 17.23 20.29 -2.45
C VAL A 100 16.85 18.86 -2.08
N GLN A 101 17.68 18.23 -1.27
CA GLN A 101 17.41 16.97 -0.58
C GLN A 101 17.52 17.18 0.93
N CYS A 102 16.55 16.72 1.68
CA CYS A 102 16.60 16.71 3.13
C CYS A 102 16.54 15.28 3.67
N ILE A 103 17.46 14.93 4.54
CA ILE A 103 17.46 13.69 5.29
C ILE A 103 17.18 14.05 6.75
N LEU A 104 16.08 13.51 7.29
CA LEU A 104 15.72 13.64 8.69
C LEU A 104 15.94 12.31 9.41
N GLU A 105 16.78 12.36 10.42
CA GLU A 105 16.96 11.30 11.40
C GLU A 105 16.16 11.74 12.65
N ILE A 106 15.11 10.98 13.02
CA ILE A 106 14.13 11.39 14.03
C ILE A 106 13.93 10.31 15.10
N PRO A 107 13.30 10.65 16.25
CA PRO A 107 12.85 9.65 17.18
C PRO A 107 11.95 8.62 16.51
N ILE A 108 12.16 7.33 16.78
CA ILE A 108 11.42 6.24 16.16
C ILE A 108 9.91 6.30 16.43
N LYS A 109 9.47 6.97 17.52
CA LYS A 109 8.08 7.11 17.94
C LYS A 109 7.49 8.49 17.64
N ALA A 110 8.17 9.32 16.89
CA ALA A 110 7.65 10.63 16.51
C ALA A 110 6.47 10.51 15.55
N ASP A 111 5.42 11.28 15.80
CA ASP A 111 4.30 11.41 14.88
C ASP A 111 4.65 12.34 13.72
N LEU A 112 4.10 12.05 12.55
CA LEU A 112 4.42 12.77 11.33
C LEU A 112 3.19 13.35 10.65
N GLU A 113 3.26 14.64 10.33
CA GLU A 113 2.34 15.34 9.45
C GLU A 113 3.15 16.05 8.36
N ILE A 114 3.07 15.54 7.14
CA ILE A 114 3.94 15.95 6.05
C ILE A 114 3.12 16.46 4.88
N HIS A 115 3.36 17.71 4.50
CA HIS A 115 2.88 18.32 3.27
C HIS A 115 4.09 18.53 2.34
N ASN A 116 4.24 17.65 1.33
CA ASN A 116 5.41 17.71 0.44
C ASN A 116 5.02 17.64 -1.04
N ASN A 117 5.37 18.68 -1.78
CA ASN A 117 5.23 18.69 -3.24
C ASN A 117 6.38 17.99 -3.98
N GLY A 118 7.42 17.55 -3.28
CA GLY A 118 8.48 16.67 -3.77
C GLY A 118 8.23 15.20 -3.43
N ASN A 119 9.23 14.35 -3.67
CA ASN A 119 9.16 12.95 -3.29
C ASN A 119 9.42 12.78 -1.79
N THR A 120 8.69 11.86 -1.16
CA THR A 120 8.84 11.53 0.26
C THR A 120 9.16 10.06 0.43
N ALA A 121 10.23 9.75 1.17
CA ALA A 121 10.61 8.39 1.53
C ALA A 121 10.70 8.25 3.06
N ILE A 122 9.99 7.28 3.64
CA ILE A 122 9.97 7.02 5.09
C ILE A 122 10.26 5.55 5.35
N ALA A 123 11.11 5.25 6.33
CA ALA A 123 11.41 3.87 6.69
C ALA A 123 11.52 3.65 8.20
N ASP A 124 11.11 2.45 8.62
CA ASP A 124 11.40 1.84 9.93
C ASP A 124 10.91 2.65 11.15
N LEU A 125 9.71 3.26 11.06
CA LEU A 125 9.11 4.08 12.13
C LEU A 125 8.00 3.33 12.90
N TYR A 126 7.87 3.67 14.19
CA TYR A 126 6.85 3.19 15.13
C TYR A 126 6.12 4.38 15.76
N SER A 127 5.19 4.98 15.04
CA SER A 127 4.46 6.19 15.42
C SER A 127 3.00 5.87 15.76
N ASP A 128 2.30 6.79 16.41
CA ASP A 128 0.85 6.69 16.52
C ASP A 128 0.16 7.19 15.24
N GLU A 129 0.68 8.25 14.63
CA GLU A 129 0.12 8.85 13.43
C GLU A 129 1.20 9.17 12.39
N ILE A 130 0.95 8.73 11.14
CA ILE A 130 1.75 9.10 9.97
C ILE A 130 0.80 9.61 8.89
N GLU A 131 0.85 10.90 8.59
CA GLU A 131 0.12 11.53 7.52
C GLU A 131 1.08 12.17 6.51
N ILE A 132 0.93 11.81 5.24
CA ILE A 132 1.71 12.37 4.13
C ILE A 132 0.75 12.79 3.04
N VAL A 133 0.75 14.08 2.72
CA VAL A 133 -0.05 14.67 1.64
C VAL A 133 0.87 15.43 0.70
N GLY A 134 0.72 15.22 -0.61
CA GLY A 134 1.55 15.93 -1.56
C GLY A 134 1.26 15.64 -3.03
N THR A 135 2.22 15.98 -3.88
CA THR A 135 2.11 15.77 -5.32
C THR A 135 3.12 14.75 -5.86
N GLY A 136 4.21 14.51 -5.13
CA GLY A 136 5.30 13.62 -5.52
C GLY A 136 5.04 12.15 -5.18
N ASN A 137 6.03 11.31 -5.46
CA ASN A 137 5.98 9.91 -5.04
C ASN A 137 6.11 9.79 -3.52
N ILE A 138 5.37 8.83 -2.97
CA ILE A 138 5.42 8.47 -1.54
C ILE A 138 5.92 7.04 -1.44
N ASP A 139 7.12 6.85 -0.92
CA ASP A 139 7.73 5.55 -0.67
C ASP A 139 7.81 5.31 0.83
N THR A 140 7.18 4.25 1.32
CA THR A 140 7.28 3.85 2.72
C THR A 140 7.82 2.43 2.86
N LYS A 141 8.50 2.15 3.99
CA LYS A 141 9.04 0.83 4.28
C LYS A 141 8.96 0.52 5.76
N ASN A 142 8.42 -0.66 6.11
CA ASN A 142 8.36 -1.18 7.49
C ASN A 142 7.76 -0.17 8.48
N LEU A 143 6.50 0.20 8.30
CA LEU A 143 5.82 1.12 9.20
C LEU A 143 4.98 0.37 10.24
N ARG A 144 4.99 0.86 11.46
CA ARG A 144 4.06 0.46 12.51
C ARG A 144 3.41 1.70 13.09
N SER A 145 2.06 1.76 13.03
CA SER A 145 1.32 2.95 13.46
C SER A 145 -0.12 2.60 13.87
N THR A 146 -0.81 3.50 14.53
CA THR A 146 -2.26 3.42 14.66
C THR A 146 -2.92 3.85 13.36
N THR A 147 -2.47 4.96 12.77
CA THR A 147 -2.99 5.47 11.49
C THR A 147 -1.86 5.78 10.52
N VAL A 148 -1.99 5.29 9.29
CA VAL A 148 -1.13 5.65 8.16
C VAL A 148 -2.01 6.22 7.05
N ARG A 149 -1.84 7.49 6.72
CA ARG A 149 -2.52 8.18 5.62
C ARG A 149 -1.52 8.68 4.61
N LEU A 150 -1.63 8.21 3.39
CA LEU A 150 -0.76 8.57 2.26
C LEU A 150 -1.62 9.09 1.13
N ASP A 151 -1.44 10.35 0.75
CA ASP A 151 -2.22 11.03 -0.28
C ASP A 151 -1.30 11.72 -1.29
N SER A 152 -1.30 11.23 -2.52
CA SER A 152 -0.54 11.83 -3.61
C SER A 152 -1.44 12.21 -4.77
N THR A 153 -1.41 13.47 -5.18
CA THR A 153 -2.25 13.96 -6.28
C THR A 153 -1.70 13.64 -7.66
N ALA A 154 -0.41 13.34 -7.80
CA ALA A 154 0.21 13.05 -9.10
C ALA A 154 1.23 11.91 -9.11
N GLY A 155 1.84 11.60 -7.95
CA GLY A 155 2.86 10.56 -7.80
C GLY A 155 2.29 9.18 -7.50
N ASN A 156 3.19 8.20 -7.45
CA ASN A 156 2.89 6.84 -7.03
C ASN A 156 3.00 6.71 -5.50
N ILE A 157 2.27 5.75 -4.94
CA ILE A 157 2.39 5.36 -3.53
C ILE A 157 2.93 3.94 -3.46
N SER A 158 4.01 3.73 -2.72
CA SER A 158 4.65 2.43 -2.56
C SER A 158 4.89 2.13 -1.08
N CYS A 159 4.19 1.12 -0.54
CA CYS A 159 4.40 0.61 0.81
C CYS A 159 5.14 -0.72 0.73
N ARG A 160 6.43 -0.72 1.03
CA ARG A 160 7.29 -1.89 0.97
C ARG A 160 7.49 -2.52 2.35
N GLY A 161 7.73 -3.82 2.36
CA GLY A 161 7.88 -4.60 3.59
C GLY A 161 6.57 -4.65 4.37
N ILE A 162 6.63 -4.59 5.68
CA ILE A 162 5.44 -4.73 6.54
C ILE A 162 4.90 -3.36 6.92
N THR A 163 3.61 -3.13 6.64
CA THR A 163 2.86 -2.01 7.22
C THR A 163 1.84 -2.58 8.20
N LEU A 164 2.05 -2.35 9.49
CA LEU A 164 1.16 -2.76 10.57
C LEU A 164 0.46 -1.52 11.12
N ALA A 165 -0.86 -1.41 10.88
CA ALA A 165 -1.65 -0.28 11.38
C ALA A 165 -3.12 -0.63 11.58
N GLN A 166 -3.78 0.06 12.54
CA GLN A 166 -5.24 -0.07 12.68
C GLN A 166 -5.95 0.45 11.43
N GLN A 167 -5.45 1.54 10.85
CA GLN A 167 -5.97 2.11 9.63
C GLN A 167 -4.86 2.47 8.65
N VAL A 168 -4.98 1.99 7.41
CA VAL A 168 -4.14 2.40 6.28
C VAL A 168 -5.04 2.99 5.20
N VAL A 169 -4.73 4.20 4.78
CA VAL A 169 -5.41 4.89 3.66
C VAL A 169 -4.36 5.34 2.66
N ALA A 170 -4.42 4.83 1.45
CA ALA A 170 -3.57 5.24 0.33
C ALA A 170 -4.44 5.79 -0.81
N LEU A 171 -4.26 7.06 -1.13
CA LEU A 171 -5.01 7.77 -2.15
C LEU A 171 -4.06 8.29 -3.22
N ALA A 172 -4.19 7.82 -4.45
CA ALA A 172 -3.45 8.34 -5.60
C ALA A 172 -4.43 9.01 -6.57
N ALA A 173 -4.58 10.33 -6.49
CA ALA A 173 -5.36 11.06 -7.46
C ALA A 173 -4.63 11.12 -8.81
N GLY A 174 -5.37 11.04 -9.91
CA GLY A 174 -4.79 11.08 -11.25
C GLY A 174 -4.27 9.72 -11.75
N LYS A 175 -3.04 9.66 -12.25
CA LYS A 175 -2.46 8.45 -12.88
C LYS A 175 -1.53 7.65 -11.98
N GLY A 176 -1.35 8.06 -10.73
CA GLY A 176 -0.46 7.39 -9.79
C GLY A 176 -0.91 5.97 -9.48
N SER A 177 0.04 5.04 -9.47
CA SER A 177 -0.18 3.64 -9.08
C SER A 177 0.09 3.44 -7.60
N ILE A 178 -0.60 2.45 -7.02
CA ILE A 178 -0.45 2.08 -5.61
C ILE A 178 0.14 0.66 -5.52
N PHE A 179 1.24 0.52 -4.82
CA PHE A 179 1.87 -0.74 -4.50
C PHE A 179 1.87 -0.97 -2.99
N LEU A 180 1.28 -2.06 -2.54
CA LEU A 180 1.17 -2.45 -1.13
C LEU A 180 1.74 -3.86 -0.96
N ASP A 181 2.84 -3.99 -0.21
CA ASP A 181 3.53 -5.28 -0.09
C ASP A 181 2.82 -6.18 0.96
N LYS A 182 3.00 -5.91 2.24
CA LYS A 182 2.40 -6.72 3.29
C LYS A 182 1.69 -5.83 4.31
N LEU A 183 0.37 -5.92 4.32
CA LEU A 183 -0.51 -5.12 5.19
C LEU A 183 -1.10 -6.00 6.28
N GLN A 184 -1.12 -5.48 7.50
CA GLN A 184 -1.72 -6.16 8.64
C GLN A 184 -2.39 -5.15 9.57
N GLY A 185 -3.64 -5.44 9.98
CA GLY A 185 -4.33 -4.59 10.96
C GLY A 185 -5.84 -4.57 10.88
N GLY A 186 -6.43 -3.41 11.12
CA GLY A 186 -7.88 -3.22 11.16
C GLY A 186 -8.47 -3.00 9.77
N THR A 187 -8.28 -1.82 9.21
CA THR A 187 -8.84 -1.41 7.92
C THR A 187 -7.76 -0.98 6.95
N VAL A 188 -7.92 -1.33 5.68
CA VAL A 188 -7.07 -0.89 4.58
C VAL A 188 -7.94 -0.34 3.46
N SER A 189 -7.62 0.85 2.95
CA SER A 189 -8.26 1.43 1.78
C SER A 189 -7.21 1.92 0.80
N ALA A 190 -7.31 1.51 -0.46
CA ALA A 190 -6.47 2.00 -1.55
C ALA A 190 -7.33 2.43 -2.73
N THR A 191 -7.18 3.69 -3.13
CA THR A 191 -7.98 4.29 -4.20
C THR A 191 -7.10 5.03 -5.19
N THR A 192 -7.30 4.79 -6.48
CA THR A 192 -6.67 5.56 -7.56
C THR A 192 -7.69 5.88 -8.67
N GLN A 193 -7.41 6.91 -9.48
CA GLN A 193 -8.27 7.21 -10.63
C GLN A 193 -7.89 6.38 -11.87
N ALA A 194 -6.63 6.42 -12.28
CA ALA A 194 -6.20 5.74 -13.52
C ALA A 194 -4.93 4.90 -13.36
N GLY A 195 -4.33 4.87 -12.17
CA GLY A 195 -3.18 4.01 -11.87
C GLY A 195 -3.60 2.59 -11.54
N ASN A 196 -2.63 1.70 -11.51
CA ASN A 196 -2.83 0.32 -11.12
C ASN A 196 -2.77 0.16 -9.59
N ILE A 197 -3.47 -0.83 -9.06
CA ILE A 197 -3.35 -1.25 -7.67
C ILE A 197 -2.73 -2.64 -7.61
N THR A 198 -1.59 -2.76 -6.96
CA THR A 198 -0.92 -4.04 -6.72
C THR A 198 -0.81 -4.29 -5.22
N VAL A 199 -1.31 -5.43 -4.76
CA VAL A 199 -1.25 -5.86 -3.36
C VAL A 199 -0.67 -7.27 -3.30
N ASN A 200 0.42 -7.46 -2.56
CA ASN A 200 1.02 -8.78 -2.40
C ASN A 200 0.37 -9.59 -1.26
N ALA A 201 0.04 -8.95 -0.13
CA ALA A 201 -0.68 -9.60 0.95
C ALA A 201 -1.45 -8.58 1.81
N CYS A 202 -2.69 -8.89 2.18
CA CYS A 202 -3.51 -8.06 3.07
C CYS A 202 -4.22 -8.93 4.11
N TYR A 203 -3.77 -8.83 5.36
CA TYR A 203 -4.31 -9.51 6.54
C TYR A 203 -5.06 -8.53 7.44
N SER A 204 -5.93 -7.71 6.86
CA SER A 204 -6.78 -6.76 7.58
C SER A 204 -8.18 -7.33 7.85
N ASN A 205 -8.89 -6.76 8.82
CA ASN A 205 -10.28 -7.13 9.07
C ASN A 205 -11.18 -6.69 7.92
N GLN A 206 -10.92 -5.50 7.36
CA GLN A 206 -11.63 -4.95 6.23
C GLN A 206 -10.65 -4.35 5.23
N SER A 207 -10.86 -4.62 3.96
CA SER A 207 -10.08 -4.04 2.87
C SER A 207 -10.97 -3.48 1.77
N SER A 208 -10.54 -2.37 1.17
CA SER A 208 -11.24 -1.74 0.04
C SER A 208 -10.23 -1.31 -1.01
N PHE A 209 -10.37 -1.82 -2.22
CA PHE A 209 -9.52 -1.50 -3.37
C PHE A 209 -10.37 -0.91 -4.48
N GLN A 210 -10.04 0.31 -4.90
CA GLN A 210 -10.82 1.04 -5.88
C GLN A 210 -9.96 1.69 -6.95
N THR A 211 -10.27 1.45 -8.23
CA THR A 211 -9.73 2.22 -9.37
C THR A 211 -10.85 2.56 -10.35
N GLN A 212 -10.68 3.66 -11.09
CA GLN A 212 -11.62 3.96 -12.16
C GLN A 212 -11.19 3.31 -13.48
N LEU A 213 -9.90 3.40 -13.87
CA LEU A 213 -9.41 2.97 -15.17
C LEU A 213 -8.19 2.04 -15.13
N GLY A 214 -7.59 1.85 -13.96
CA GLY A 214 -6.38 1.02 -13.80
C GLY A 214 -6.68 -0.47 -13.70
N ASP A 215 -5.63 -1.26 -13.84
CA ASP A 215 -5.66 -2.70 -13.57
C ASP A 215 -5.43 -2.99 -12.09
N MET A 216 -5.90 -4.14 -11.62
CA MET A 216 -5.69 -4.62 -10.25
C MET A 216 -5.02 -5.99 -10.23
N ASP A 217 -3.98 -6.13 -9.39
CA ASP A 217 -3.34 -7.41 -9.04
C ASP A 217 -3.35 -7.55 -7.51
N LEU A 218 -4.27 -8.37 -6.99
CA LEU A 218 -4.55 -8.52 -5.57
C LEU A 218 -4.18 -9.94 -5.15
N LYS A 219 -3.24 -10.09 -4.22
CA LYS A 219 -2.78 -11.39 -3.76
C LYS A 219 -2.97 -11.55 -2.25
N SER A 220 -3.30 -12.76 -1.83
CA SER A 220 -3.46 -13.15 -0.41
C SER A 220 -4.30 -12.15 0.38
N ILE A 221 -5.54 -11.95 -0.07
CA ILE A 221 -6.50 -11.03 0.57
C ILE A 221 -7.37 -11.82 1.53
N HIS A 222 -7.45 -11.36 2.78
CA HIS A 222 -8.17 -12.03 3.85
C HIS A 222 -9.33 -11.21 4.40
N LYS A 223 -10.36 -11.91 4.91
CA LYS A 223 -11.56 -11.40 5.59
C LYS A 223 -12.46 -10.58 4.65
N ASP A 224 -13.00 -9.45 5.13
CA ASP A 224 -13.97 -8.67 4.37
C ASP A 224 -13.26 -7.80 3.34
N CYS A 225 -13.57 -8.01 2.06
CA CYS A 225 -12.96 -7.26 0.97
C CYS A 225 -14.01 -6.66 0.05
N THR A 226 -13.84 -5.37 -0.25
CA THR A 226 -14.60 -4.66 -1.28
C THR A 226 -13.67 -4.31 -2.44
N VAL A 227 -14.07 -4.65 -3.66
CA VAL A 227 -13.33 -4.32 -4.88
C VAL A 227 -14.24 -3.54 -5.81
N THR A 228 -13.80 -2.38 -6.24
CA THR A 228 -14.55 -1.54 -7.18
C THR A 228 -13.64 -1.09 -8.32
N SER A 229 -14.06 -1.39 -9.55
CA SER A 229 -13.40 -0.95 -10.77
C SER A 229 -14.46 -0.45 -11.74
N ALA A 230 -14.34 0.79 -12.21
CA ALA A 230 -15.26 1.32 -13.23
C ALA A 230 -14.86 0.92 -14.66
N GLY A 231 -13.57 0.57 -14.86
CA GLY A 231 -12.98 0.14 -16.13
C GLY A 231 -11.65 -0.55 -15.89
N GLY A 232 -10.82 -0.63 -16.91
CA GLY A 232 -9.54 -1.35 -16.89
C GLY A 232 -9.54 -2.54 -17.83
N GLN A 233 -8.35 -3.10 -18.09
CA GLN A 233 -8.22 -4.29 -18.92
C GLN A 233 -8.31 -5.54 -18.08
N ASN A 234 -7.57 -5.58 -16.97
CA ASN A 234 -7.41 -6.80 -16.20
C ASN A 234 -7.66 -6.57 -14.71
N LEU A 235 -8.36 -7.52 -14.09
CA LEU A 235 -8.39 -7.68 -12.65
C LEU A 235 -7.99 -9.12 -12.32
N VAL A 236 -6.93 -9.26 -11.53
CA VAL A 236 -6.44 -10.55 -11.06
C VAL A 236 -6.47 -10.56 -9.54
N MET A 237 -7.17 -11.54 -8.97
CA MET A 237 -7.17 -11.77 -7.52
C MET A 237 -6.76 -13.21 -7.25
N ASN A 238 -5.67 -13.38 -6.51
CA ASN A 238 -5.09 -14.68 -6.23
C ASN A 238 -5.05 -14.95 -4.72
N GLY A 239 -5.68 -16.05 -4.29
CA GLY A 239 -5.70 -16.44 -2.88
C GLY A 239 -6.61 -15.54 -2.03
N PHE A 240 -7.91 -15.56 -2.33
CA PHE A 240 -8.91 -14.88 -1.54
C PHE A 240 -9.50 -15.79 -0.45
N TYR A 241 -9.62 -15.23 0.79
CA TYR A 241 -10.16 -15.94 1.97
C TYR A 241 -11.12 -15.03 2.74
N GLY A 242 -12.44 -15.20 2.58
CA GLY A 242 -13.40 -14.40 3.35
C GLY A 242 -14.69 -14.03 2.63
N THR A 243 -15.17 -12.81 2.85
CA THR A 243 -16.37 -12.24 2.24
C THR A 243 -15.99 -11.21 1.18
N LEU A 244 -16.41 -11.41 -0.06
CA LEU A 244 -16.08 -10.55 -1.20
C LEU A 244 -17.31 -9.79 -1.70
N GLN A 245 -17.19 -8.46 -1.77
CA GLN A 245 -18.13 -7.60 -2.47
C GLN A 245 -17.40 -6.94 -3.64
N ALA A 246 -17.69 -7.35 -4.86
CA ALA A 246 -16.97 -6.90 -6.04
C ALA A 246 -17.92 -6.31 -7.09
N ASN A 247 -17.63 -5.08 -7.53
CA ASN A 247 -18.26 -4.42 -8.67
C ASN A 247 -17.18 -4.05 -9.67
N ILE A 248 -17.09 -4.82 -10.77
CA ILE A 248 -15.91 -4.86 -11.63
C ILE A 248 -16.28 -4.48 -13.06
N GLY A 249 -15.73 -3.36 -13.53
CA GLY A 249 -15.84 -2.89 -14.92
C GLY A 249 -14.71 -3.37 -15.84
N SER A 250 -13.74 -4.14 -15.35
CA SER A 250 -12.62 -4.67 -16.16
C SER A 250 -13.10 -5.72 -17.17
N ARG A 251 -12.39 -5.82 -18.32
CA ARG A 251 -12.76 -6.75 -19.41
C ARG A 251 -12.40 -8.21 -19.08
N ASN A 252 -11.19 -8.43 -18.57
CA ASN A 252 -10.69 -9.75 -18.20
C ASN A 252 -10.57 -9.84 -16.70
N ILE A 253 -11.23 -10.82 -16.11
CA ILE A 253 -11.26 -11.00 -14.67
C ILE A 253 -10.83 -12.42 -14.35
N THR A 254 -9.83 -12.57 -13.49
CA THR A 254 -9.38 -13.87 -12.98
C THR A 254 -9.43 -13.84 -11.47
N LEU A 255 -10.26 -14.69 -10.87
CA LEU A 255 -10.41 -14.79 -9.42
C LEU A 255 -10.07 -16.19 -8.96
N GLN A 256 -9.10 -16.30 -8.07
CA GLN A 256 -8.75 -17.52 -7.38
C GLN A 256 -9.29 -17.44 -5.95
N LEU A 257 -10.35 -18.20 -5.70
CA LEU A 257 -11.08 -18.21 -4.43
C LEU A 257 -10.67 -19.43 -3.62
N SER A 258 -10.05 -19.22 -2.48
CA SER A 258 -9.56 -20.28 -1.59
C SER A 258 -10.56 -20.60 -0.49
N GLU A 259 -11.32 -19.59 -0.02
CA GLU A 259 -12.39 -19.77 0.95
C GLU A 259 -13.43 -18.66 0.79
N ILE A 260 -14.71 -19.01 0.92
CA ILE A 260 -15.83 -18.06 0.97
C ILE A 260 -16.53 -18.19 2.31
N VAL A 261 -16.65 -17.07 3.01
CA VAL A 261 -17.35 -16.94 4.29
C VAL A 261 -18.52 -15.98 4.13
N GLY A 262 -19.69 -16.34 4.64
CA GLY A 262 -20.88 -15.49 4.56
C GLY A 262 -21.40 -15.29 3.14
N LYS A 263 -21.85 -14.06 2.84
CA LYS A 263 -22.48 -13.73 1.56
C LYS A 263 -21.54 -12.88 0.70
N SER A 264 -21.00 -13.48 -0.35
CA SER A 264 -20.15 -12.82 -1.34
C SER A 264 -20.92 -12.54 -2.64
N SER A 265 -20.64 -11.40 -3.27
CA SER A 265 -21.23 -10.98 -4.54
C SER A 265 -20.19 -10.44 -5.49
N ILE A 266 -20.26 -10.87 -6.74
CA ILE A 266 -19.42 -10.39 -7.84
C ILE A 266 -20.33 -9.93 -8.97
N GLN A 267 -20.30 -8.64 -9.26
CA GLN A 267 -20.99 -8.02 -10.38
C GLN A 267 -19.97 -7.54 -11.40
N ALA A 268 -20.02 -8.06 -12.61
CA ALA A 268 -19.08 -7.78 -13.68
C ALA A 268 -19.77 -7.55 -15.02
N PRO A 269 -20.60 -6.48 -15.14
CA PRO A 269 -21.44 -6.27 -16.32
C PRO A 269 -20.65 -6.01 -17.60
N SER A 270 -19.43 -5.51 -17.51
CA SER A 270 -18.56 -5.16 -18.66
C SER A 270 -17.52 -6.24 -18.98
N ALA A 271 -17.49 -7.34 -18.22
CA ALA A 271 -16.52 -8.39 -18.45
C ALA A 271 -16.78 -9.11 -19.79
N GLU A 272 -15.72 -9.35 -20.54
CA GLU A 272 -15.73 -10.23 -21.72
C GLU A 272 -15.47 -11.68 -21.28
N LEU A 273 -14.53 -11.85 -20.35
CA LEU A 273 -14.17 -13.13 -19.75
C LEU A 273 -14.02 -13.00 -18.24
N LEU A 274 -14.70 -13.88 -17.51
CA LEU A 274 -14.54 -14.05 -16.07
C LEU A 274 -14.11 -15.49 -15.79
N GLN A 275 -12.90 -15.67 -15.28
CA GLN A 275 -12.35 -16.95 -14.88
C GLN A 275 -12.43 -17.12 -13.37
N LEU A 276 -13.08 -18.17 -12.91
CA LEU A 276 -13.22 -18.56 -11.51
C LEU A 276 -12.40 -19.83 -11.23
N ASN A 277 -11.33 -19.71 -10.48
CA ASN A 277 -10.54 -20.83 -10.01
C ASN A 277 -10.92 -21.12 -8.56
N LEU A 278 -11.59 -22.25 -8.31
CA LEU A 278 -12.18 -22.58 -7.03
C LEU A 278 -11.38 -23.65 -6.30
N ALA A 279 -10.98 -23.35 -5.06
CA ALA A 279 -10.45 -24.36 -4.18
C ALA A 279 -11.55 -25.37 -3.80
N GLU A 280 -11.15 -26.58 -3.42
CA GLU A 280 -12.07 -27.65 -3.01
C GLU A 280 -12.99 -27.21 -1.89
N THR A 281 -12.45 -26.53 -0.89
CA THR A 281 -13.19 -25.95 0.23
C THR A 281 -14.36 -25.06 -0.20
N VAL A 282 -14.20 -24.28 -1.29
CA VAL A 282 -15.25 -23.35 -1.74
C VAL A 282 -16.50 -24.06 -2.21
N TYR A 283 -16.39 -25.07 -3.10
CA TYR A 283 -17.58 -25.78 -3.60
C TYR A 283 -18.10 -26.84 -2.63
N GLU A 284 -17.33 -27.20 -1.61
CA GLU A 284 -17.81 -28.09 -0.55
C GLU A 284 -18.54 -27.35 0.58
N THR A 285 -18.23 -26.06 0.80
CA THR A 285 -18.77 -25.29 1.92
C THR A 285 -19.70 -24.15 1.54
N ALA A 286 -19.72 -23.71 0.28
CA ALA A 286 -20.54 -22.61 -0.18
C ALA A 286 -21.53 -23.02 -1.27
N CYS A 287 -22.64 -22.28 -1.38
CA CYS A 287 -23.58 -22.32 -2.50
C CYS A 287 -23.14 -21.26 -3.53
N ILE A 288 -22.77 -21.69 -4.73
CA ILE A 288 -22.30 -20.82 -5.79
C ILE A 288 -23.36 -20.71 -6.88
N THR A 289 -23.80 -19.49 -7.17
CA THR A 289 -24.75 -19.20 -8.24
C THR A 289 -24.09 -18.27 -9.25
N VAL A 290 -24.04 -18.69 -10.50
CA VAL A 290 -23.45 -17.93 -11.61
C VAL A 290 -24.51 -17.64 -12.64
N ASN A 291 -24.81 -16.38 -12.87
CA ASN A 291 -25.71 -15.87 -13.91
C ASN A 291 -24.87 -15.26 -15.02
N ALA A 292 -24.80 -15.95 -16.17
CA ALA A 292 -24.05 -15.51 -17.33
C ALA A 292 -24.62 -16.13 -18.60
N PRO A 293 -24.48 -15.48 -19.77
CA PRO A 293 -24.95 -16.03 -21.07
C PRO A 293 -24.28 -17.34 -21.44
N LYS A 294 -23.01 -17.50 -21.03
CA LYS A 294 -22.22 -18.71 -21.27
C LYS A 294 -21.44 -19.09 -20.04
N VAL A 295 -21.57 -20.33 -19.58
CA VAL A 295 -20.81 -20.89 -18.46
C VAL A 295 -20.15 -22.18 -18.90
N ASP A 296 -18.83 -22.16 -19.01
CA ASP A 296 -17.98 -23.31 -19.32
C ASP A 296 -17.44 -23.89 -18.02
N LEU A 297 -17.73 -25.14 -17.74
CA LEU A 297 -17.29 -25.85 -16.55
C LEU A 297 -16.16 -26.82 -16.90
N ASP A 298 -15.12 -26.87 -16.07
CA ASP A 298 -14.15 -27.95 -16.12
C ASP A 298 -14.83 -29.30 -15.80
N ALA A 299 -14.43 -30.37 -16.47
CA ALA A 299 -15.01 -31.70 -16.32
C ALA A 299 -15.00 -32.19 -14.85
N SER A 300 -14.02 -31.78 -14.05
CA SER A 300 -13.95 -32.11 -12.62
C SER A 300 -15.04 -31.47 -11.74
N LEU A 301 -15.73 -30.46 -12.27
CA LEU A 301 -16.83 -29.77 -11.60
C LEU A 301 -18.21 -30.20 -12.13
N ASP A 302 -18.30 -30.86 -13.27
CA ASP A 302 -19.58 -31.21 -13.93
C ASP A 302 -20.45 -32.14 -13.07
N ASP A 303 -19.84 -33.09 -12.36
CA ASP A 303 -20.55 -34.00 -11.44
C ASP A 303 -21.10 -33.29 -10.18
N LYS A 304 -20.67 -32.07 -9.92
CA LYS A 304 -21.02 -31.26 -8.73
C LYS A 304 -22.16 -30.27 -9.00
N VAL A 305 -22.67 -30.19 -10.24
CA VAL A 305 -23.68 -29.20 -10.62
C VAL A 305 -25.09 -29.72 -10.33
N PRO A 306 -25.75 -29.22 -9.27
CA PRO A 306 -27.09 -29.69 -8.93
C PRO A 306 -28.18 -29.17 -9.89
N LYS A 307 -27.96 -28.01 -10.54
CA LYS A 307 -28.94 -27.42 -11.46
C LYS A 307 -28.25 -26.57 -12.53
N ARG A 308 -28.54 -26.86 -13.80
CA ARG A 308 -28.36 -25.98 -14.94
C ARG A 308 -29.70 -25.46 -15.41
N ASN A 309 -29.84 -24.16 -15.61
CA ASN A 309 -30.99 -23.55 -16.26
C ASN A 309 -30.52 -22.59 -17.37
N ALA A 310 -31.45 -22.04 -18.14
CA ALA A 310 -31.14 -21.15 -19.25
C ALA A 310 -30.42 -19.84 -18.84
N ALA A 311 -30.49 -19.47 -17.57
CA ALA A 311 -29.92 -18.23 -17.04
C ALA A 311 -28.57 -18.43 -16.32
N GLY A 312 -28.18 -19.68 -15.99
CA GLY A 312 -26.96 -19.88 -15.23
C GLY A 312 -26.76 -21.27 -14.65
N VAL A 313 -25.81 -21.35 -13.75
CA VAL A 313 -25.37 -22.59 -13.09
C VAL A 313 -25.38 -22.39 -11.58
N THR A 314 -25.86 -23.39 -10.86
CA THR A 314 -25.71 -23.44 -9.40
C THR A 314 -24.94 -24.69 -9.03
N LEU A 315 -23.89 -24.54 -8.25
CA LEU A 315 -23.06 -25.64 -7.74
C LEU A 315 -22.71 -25.46 -6.26
N GLY A 316 -22.17 -26.51 -5.67
CA GLY A 316 -21.78 -26.52 -4.26
C GLY A 316 -22.92 -26.90 -3.32
N LYS A 317 -22.77 -26.57 -2.03
CA LYS A 317 -23.62 -27.04 -0.95
C LYS A 317 -24.65 -25.98 -0.52
N ALA A 318 -25.91 -26.25 -0.71
CA ALA A 318 -26.97 -25.37 -0.25
C ALA A 318 -27.15 -25.43 1.28
N GLY A 319 -27.58 -24.31 1.88
CA GLY A 319 -27.97 -24.27 3.32
C GLY A 319 -26.79 -24.08 4.28
N THR A 320 -25.58 -23.85 3.80
CA THR A 320 -24.39 -23.66 4.65
C THR A 320 -24.25 -22.25 5.23
N GLY A 321 -25.03 -21.26 4.76
CA GLY A 321 -24.85 -19.84 5.10
C GLY A 321 -23.78 -19.14 4.27
N ASN A 322 -22.86 -19.88 3.66
CA ASN A 322 -21.85 -19.34 2.75
C ASN A 322 -22.40 -19.32 1.32
N MET A 323 -22.38 -18.17 0.69
CA MET A 323 -22.95 -17.96 -0.64
C MET A 323 -22.00 -17.13 -1.50
N LEU A 324 -21.86 -17.53 -2.74
CA LEU A 324 -21.21 -16.74 -3.78
C LEU A 324 -22.20 -16.51 -4.92
N HIS A 325 -22.56 -15.27 -5.15
CA HIS A 325 -23.38 -14.86 -6.29
C HIS A 325 -22.51 -14.15 -7.33
N VAL A 326 -22.57 -14.61 -8.56
CA VAL A 326 -21.80 -14.03 -9.69
C VAL A 326 -22.76 -13.65 -10.80
N GLU A 327 -22.67 -12.41 -11.24
CA GLU A 327 -23.48 -11.88 -12.33
C GLU A 327 -22.60 -11.16 -13.37
N THR A 328 -22.70 -11.54 -14.63
CA THR A 328 -21.94 -10.97 -15.75
C THR A 328 -22.68 -11.08 -17.06
N ASN A 329 -22.41 -10.16 -17.99
CA ASN A 329 -22.89 -10.24 -19.37
C ASN A 329 -21.87 -10.96 -20.31
N GLY A 330 -20.68 -11.31 -19.79
CA GLY A 330 -19.65 -12.02 -20.55
C GLY A 330 -19.71 -13.54 -20.35
N SER A 331 -18.67 -14.22 -20.83
CA SER A 331 -18.52 -15.66 -20.61
C SER A 331 -17.81 -15.93 -19.28
N VAL A 332 -18.25 -17.00 -18.61
CA VAL A 332 -17.63 -17.47 -17.36
C VAL A 332 -16.99 -18.82 -17.60
N THR A 333 -15.75 -18.98 -17.20
CA THR A 333 -15.05 -20.26 -17.12
C THR A 333 -14.81 -20.60 -15.65
N MET A 334 -15.23 -21.80 -15.24
CA MET A 334 -15.03 -22.27 -13.87
C MET A 334 -14.18 -23.52 -13.88
N GLN A 335 -13.15 -23.53 -13.05
CA GLN A 335 -12.26 -24.66 -12.93
C GLN A 335 -11.86 -24.93 -11.48
N LYS A 336 -11.56 -26.19 -11.20
CA LYS A 336 -10.97 -26.60 -9.93
C LYS A 336 -9.53 -26.10 -9.85
N MET A 337 -9.19 -25.48 -8.75
CA MET A 337 -7.81 -25.13 -8.44
C MET A 337 -7.02 -26.38 -8.11
N SER A 338 -5.90 -26.64 -8.80
CA SER A 338 -5.01 -27.72 -8.44
C SER A 338 -4.22 -27.37 -7.18
N TRP A 339 -3.82 -28.40 -6.43
CA TRP A 339 -2.94 -28.22 -5.26
C TRP A 339 -1.60 -27.57 -5.65
N ALA A 340 -1.06 -27.88 -6.83
CA ALA A 340 0.15 -27.28 -7.39
C ALA A 340 0.01 -25.77 -7.66
N ASP A 341 -1.19 -25.33 -8.09
CA ASP A 341 -1.47 -23.90 -8.32
C ASP A 341 -1.43 -23.12 -7.00
N SER A 342 -1.84 -23.74 -5.88
CA SER A 342 -1.75 -23.12 -4.55
C SER A 342 -0.31 -22.86 -4.08
N PHE A 343 0.65 -23.66 -4.53
CA PHE A 343 2.07 -23.53 -4.15
C PHE A 343 2.93 -22.79 -5.17
N SER A 344 2.53 -22.67 -6.42
CA SER A 344 3.27 -21.92 -7.44
C SER A 344 3.43 -20.44 -7.13
N PHE A 345 2.65 -19.94 -6.16
CA PHE A 345 2.73 -18.58 -5.64
C PHE A 345 3.84 -18.39 -4.60
N ILE A 346 4.15 -19.41 -3.81
CA ILE A 346 5.18 -19.31 -2.75
C ILE A 346 6.58 -19.26 -3.38
N SER A 347 6.83 -20.01 -4.45
CA SER A 347 8.14 -20.10 -5.09
C SER A 347 8.55 -18.89 -5.93
N LYS A 348 7.60 -18.01 -6.31
CA LYS A 348 7.90 -16.74 -7.01
C LYS A 348 8.17 -15.55 -6.07
N MET A 349 8.03 -15.74 -4.76
CA MET A 349 8.31 -14.71 -3.74
C MET A 349 9.77 -14.76 -3.22
N GLU A 350 10.58 -15.73 -3.62
CA GLU A 350 11.97 -15.92 -3.14
C GLU A 350 13.06 -15.46 -4.14
N HIS A 351 12.68 -14.67 -5.18
CA HIS A 351 13.68 -14.13 -6.13
C HIS A 351 13.56 -12.64 -6.32
#